data_31be3f99892b519231dfdd627c6ffcd3
#
_entry.id   31be3f99892b519231dfdd627c6ffcd3
#
_cell.length_a   1.000
_cell.length_b   1.000
_cell.length_c   1.000
_cell.angle_alpha   90.00
_cell.angle_beta   90.00
_cell.angle_gamma   90.00
#
_symmetry.space_group_name_H-M   'P 1'
#
loop_
_entity.id
_entity.type
_entity.pdbx_description
1 polymer ?
#
loop_
_entity_poly.entity_id
_entity_poly.type
_entity_poly.pdbx_seq_one_letter_code
_entity_poly.pdbx_strand_id
1 'polypeptide(L)'
;MPARFYRSDSGREPVREWLKSLDAEDRRVIGEDIKDVEFSWPIGMPLVRSLGRELWEVRSSLRHGRIARVLFCIQQDCMVLLHGFMKRTQKTPKQEIDLAMRRKKGTA
;
A
#
# COMPACT_ATOMS: atom_id res chain seq x y z
N MET A 1 -7.87 1.38 -12.79
CA MET A 1 -8.28 0.75 -11.52
C MET A 1 -8.19 1.77 -10.41
N PRO A 2 -9.32 2.30 -9.91
CA PRO A 2 -9.24 3.33 -8.87
C PRO A 2 -8.75 2.77 -7.54
N ALA A 3 -8.06 3.62 -6.78
CA ALA A 3 -7.61 3.28 -5.43
C ALA A 3 -8.62 3.79 -4.40
N ARG A 4 -8.80 3.05 -3.33
CA ARG A 4 -9.55 3.51 -2.17
C ARG A 4 -8.86 3.03 -0.89
N PHE A 5 -9.10 3.73 0.19
CA PHE A 5 -8.53 3.36 1.48
C PHE A 5 -9.38 2.29 2.16
N TYR A 6 -8.71 1.28 2.70
CA TYR A 6 -9.35 0.37 3.64
C TYR A 6 -9.91 1.18 4.81
N ARG A 7 -11.14 0.86 5.20
CA ARG A 7 -11.84 1.52 6.30
C ARG A 7 -12.19 0.48 7.35
N SER A 8 -11.79 0.73 8.59
CA SER A 8 -12.08 -0.17 9.70
C SER A 8 -13.54 -0.05 10.13
N ASP A 9 -13.98 -0.97 11.00
CA ASP A 9 -15.35 -0.96 11.54
C ASP A 9 -15.64 0.33 12.30
N SER A 10 -14.62 0.92 12.91
CA SER A 10 -14.78 2.21 13.62
C SER A 10 -14.77 3.42 12.69
N GLY A 11 -14.62 3.21 11.39
CA GLY A 11 -14.61 4.27 10.40
C GLY A 11 -13.24 4.91 10.16
N ARG A 12 -12.18 4.35 10.71
CA ARG A 12 -10.82 4.86 10.50
C ARG A 12 -10.25 4.34 9.20
N GLU A 13 -9.39 5.15 8.59
CA GLU A 13 -8.69 4.79 7.37
C GLU A 13 -7.17 4.80 7.64
N PRO A 14 -6.60 3.67 8.07
CA PRO A 14 -5.22 3.63 8.56
C PRO A 14 -4.18 4.11 7.55
N VAL A 15 -4.31 3.76 6.27
CA VAL A 15 -3.33 4.20 5.27
C VAL A 15 -3.42 5.70 5.03
N ARG A 16 -4.63 6.25 5.00
CA ARG A 16 -4.80 7.69 4.87
C ARG A 16 -4.17 8.42 6.05
N GLU A 17 -4.40 7.94 7.27
CA GLU A 17 -3.82 8.52 8.47
C GLU A 17 -2.29 8.43 8.45
N TRP A 18 -1.76 7.29 8.03
CA TRP A 18 -0.33 7.11 7.91
C TRP A 18 0.29 8.08 6.90
N LEU A 19 -0.33 8.24 5.73
CA LEU A 19 0.14 9.19 4.72
C LEU A 19 0.15 10.61 5.26
N LYS A 20 -0.88 11.00 5.99
CA LYS A 20 -0.96 12.34 6.60
C LYS A 20 0.12 12.58 7.62
N SER A 21 0.64 11.52 8.27
CA SER A 21 1.70 11.64 9.27
C SER A 21 3.08 11.86 8.67
N LEU A 22 3.24 11.64 7.36
CA LEU A 22 4.50 11.77 6.67
C LEU A 22 4.73 13.23 6.24
N ASP A 23 6.00 13.59 5.98
CA ASP A 23 6.26 14.90 5.43
C ASP A 23 5.68 15.01 4.00
N ALA A 24 5.51 16.24 3.54
CA ALA A 24 4.84 16.50 2.27
C ALA A 24 5.52 15.86 1.08
N GLU A 25 6.86 15.82 1.07
CA GLU A 25 7.61 15.24 -0.04
C GLU A 25 7.42 13.72 -0.11
N ASP A 26 7.52 13.04 1.03
CA ASP A 26 7.31 11.59 1.07
C ASP A 26 5.89 11.23 0.65
N ARG A 27 4.92 11.97 1.15
CA ARG A 27 3.51 11.75 0.81
C ARG A 27 3.27 11.95 -0.68
N ARG A 28 3.91 12.97 -1.28
CA ARG A 28 3.77 13.24 -2.71
C ARG A 28 4.31 12.08 -3.56
N VAL A 29 5.51 11.59 -3.23
CA VAL A 29 6.13 10.48 -3.97
C VAL A 29 5.26 9.22 -3.89
N ILE A 30 4.83 8.86 -2.68
CA ILE A 30 4.00 7.68 -2.48
C ILE A 30 2.66 7.83 -3.23
N GLY A 31 2.05 8.99 -3.15
CA GLY A 31 0.79 9.27 -3.86
C GLY A 31 0.93 9.17 -5.36
N GLU A 32 2.02 9.68 -5.93
CA GLU A 32 2.29 9.56 -7.36
C GLU A 32 2.48 8.10 -7.79
N ASP A 33 3.18 7.32 -6.98
CA ASP A 33 3.40 5.90 -7.28
C ASP A 33 2.09 5.12 -7.23
N ILE A 34 1.23 5.40 -6.25
CA ILE A 34 -0.10 4.79 -6.19
C ILE A 34 -0.91 5.16 -7.45
N LYS A 35 -0.83 6.41 -7.86
CA LYS A 35 -1.52 6.88 -9.04
C LYS A 35 -1.03 6.18 -10.31
N ASP A 36 0.28 5.96 -10.42
CA ASP A 36 0.85 5.21 -11.53
C ASP A 36 0.29 3.79 -11.59
N VAL A 37 0.11 3.15 -10.43
CA VAL A 37 -0.49 1.82 -10.38
C VAL A 37 -1.95 1.88 -10.82
N GLU A 38 -2.69 2.88 -10.40
CA GLU A 38 -4.09 3.06 -10.82
C GLU A 38 -4.23 3.11 -12.34
N PHE A 39 -3.34 3.84 -13.01
CA PHE A 39 -3.39 4.03 -14.46
C PHE A 39 -2.79 2.88 -15.24
N SER A 40 -1.81 2.19 -14.69
CA SER A 40 -0.99 1.22 -15.44
C SER A 40 -1.23 -0.23 -15.07
N TRP A 41 -2.15 -0.50 -14.14
CA TRP A 41 -2.42 -1.87 -13.73
C TRP A 41 -2.88 -2.74 -14.89
N PRO A 42 -2.37 -3.98 -15.07
CA PRO A 42 -1.36 -4.59 -14.21
C PRO A 42 0.06 -4.11 -14.54
N ILE A 43 0.85 -3.87 -13.48
CA ILE A 43 2.24 -3.43 -13.59
C ILE A 43 3.07 -4.19 -12.55
N GLY A 44 4.28 -4.60 -12.93
CA GLY A 44 5.15 -5.41 -12.08
C GLY A 44 6.32 -4.64 -11.49
N MET A 45 7.36 -5.39 -11.14
CA MET A 45 8.59 -4.84 -10.61
C MET A 45 9.19 -3.78 -11.53
N PRO A 46 9.88 -2.77 -11.00
CA PRO A 46 10.18 -2.59 -9.57
C PRO A 46 9.08 -1.93 -8.76
N LEU A 47 8.02 -1.39 -9.38
CA LEU A 47 7.01 -0.61 -8.67
C LEU A 47 6.07 -1.48 -7.84
N VAL A 48 5.58 -2.59 -8.40
CA VAL A 48 4.64 -3.48 -7.72
C VAL A 48 5.21 -4.88 -7.61
N ARG A 49 5.09 -5.48 -6.42
CA ARG A 49 5.52 -6.84 -6.17
C ARG A 49 4.35 -7.65 -5.62
N SER A 50 4.17 -8.87 -6.16
CA SER A 50 3.20 -9.80 -5.60
C SER A 50 3.75 -10.43 -4.32
N LEU A 51 2.95 -10.49 -3.28
CA LEU A 51 3.29 -11.14 -2.02
C LEU A 51 2.59 -12.50 -1.88
N GLY A 52 1.86 -12.92 -2.90
CA GLY A 52 1.04 -14.14 -2.84
C GLY A 52 -0.32 -13.86 -2.23
N ARG A 53 -1.23 -14.81 -2.35
CA ARG A 53 -2.59 -14.76 -1.79
C ARG A 53 -3.37 -13.49 -2.20
N GLU A 54 -3.13 -13.03 -3.44
CA GLU A 54 -3.78 -11.84 -3.98
C GLU A 54 -3.53 -10.59 -3.15
N LEU A 55 -2.29 -10.48 -2.65
CA LEU A 55 -1.79 -9.32 -1.93
C LEU A 55 -0.58 -8.79 -2.71
N TRP A 56 -0.55 -7.48 -2.92
CA TRP A 56 0.53 -6.81 -3.63
C TRP A 56 1.08 -5.66 -2.81
N GLU A 57 2.30 -5.23 -3.12
CA GLU A 57 2.86 -4.04 -2.49
C GLU A 57 3.36 -3.05 -3.55
N VAL A 58 3.08 -1.77 -3.30
CA VAL A 58 3.68 -0.66 -4.03
C VAL A 58 4.94 -0.25 -3.30
N ARG A 59 6.06 -0.17 -4.03
CA ARG A 59 7.35 0.20 -3.47
C ARG A 59 7.69 1.61 -3.90
N SER A 60 7.88 2.50 -2.95
CA SER A 60 8.23 3.89 -3.24
C SER A 60 9.63 4.22 -2.71
N SER A 61 10.51 4.67 -3.62
CA SER A 61 11.86 5.07 -3.25
C SER A 61 11.83 6.53 -2.79
N LEU A 62 12.20 6.76 -1.54
CA LEU A 62 12.20 8.06 -0.92
C LEU A 62 13.62 8.58 -0.75
N ARG A 63 13.76 9.85 -0.37
CA ARG A 63 15.07 10.45 -0.12
C ARG A 63 15.80 9.70 0.99
N HIS A 64 17.12 9.77 0.95
CA HIS A 64 18.02 9.15 1.95
C HIS A 64 17.93 7.63 2.00
N GLY A 65 17.64 7.02 0.86
CA GLY A 65 17.62 5.55 0.74
C GLY A 65 16.44 4.88 1.44
N ARG A 66 15.46 5.65 1.91
CA ARG A 66 14.28 5.05 2.55
C ARG A 66 13.36 4.47 1.50
N ILE A 67 12.66 3.42 1.86
CA ILE A 67 11.68 2.78 0.99
C ILE A 67 10.38 2.64 1.75
N ALA A 68 9.31 3.22 1.20
CA ALA A 68 7.96 3.03 1.73
C ALA A 68 7.29 1.89 1.01
N ARG A 69 6.41 1.19 1.70
CA ARG A 69 5.60 0.12 1.13
C ARG A 69 4.14 0.32 1.49
N VAL A 70 3.29 0.16 0.47
CA VAL A 70 1.84 0.18 0.68
C VAL A 70 1.30 -1.14 0.16
N LEU A 71 0.67 -1.91 1.04
CA LEU A 71 0.11 -3.21 0.71
C LEU A 71 -1.34 -3.04 0.28
N PHE A 72 -1.73 -3.71 -0.80
CA PHE A 72 -3.08 -3.58 -1.32
C PHE A 72 -3.62 -4.90 -1.85
N CYS A 73 -4.93 -5.00 -1.92
CA CYS A 73 -5.63 -6.07 -2.61
C CYS A 73 -6.58 -5.44 -3.64
N ILE A 74 -7.17 -6.28 -4.48
CA ILE A 74 -8.13 -5.81 -5.48
C ILE A 74 -9.49 -6.38 -5.15
N GLN A 75 -10.47 -5.49 -4.99
CA GLN A 75 -11.85 -5.88 -4.77
C GLN A 75 -12.77 -4.96 -5.54
N GLN A 76 -13.74 -5.55 -6.26
CA GLN A 76 -14.71 -4.78 -7.05
C GLN A 76 -14.00 -3.80 -8.00
N ASP A 77 -12.95 -4.29 -8.64
CA ASP A 77 -12.12 -3.51 -9.57
C ASP A 77 -11.45 -2.30 -8.94
N CYS A 78 -11.36 -2.26 -7.61
CA CYS A 78 -10.67 -1.21 -6.88
C CYS A 78 -9.40 -1.73 -6.22
N MET A 79 -8.40 -0.87 -6.18
CA MET A 79 -7.16 -1.09 -5.45
C MET A 79 -7.38 -0.65 -4.01
N VAL A 80 -7.58 -1.61 -3.11
CA VAL A 80 -7.87 -1.31 -1.70
C VAL A 80 -6.56 -1.22 -0.93
N LEU A 81 -6.23 -0.03 -0.44
CA LEU A 81 -4.99 0.23 0.29
C LEU A 81 -5.17 -0.22 1.73
N LEU A 82 -4.45 -1.29 2.11
CA LEU A 82 -4.66 -1.99 3.38
C LEU A 82 -3.71 -1.54 4.48
N HIS A 83 -2.43 -1.29 4.16
CA HIS A 83 -1.42 -1.02 5.16
C HIS A 83 -0.23 -0.32 4.53
N GLY A 84 0.33 0.65 5.24
CA GLY A 84 1.51 1.38 4.79
C GLY A 84 2.55 1.43 5.89
N PHE A 85 3.83 1.32 5.52
CA PHE A 85 4.92 1.38 6.48
C PHE A 85 6.25 1.71 5.78
N MET A 86 7.21 2.18 6.58
CA MET A 86 8.58 2.36 6.10
C MET A 86 9.33 1.06 6.24
N LYS A 87 9.96 0.64 5.16
CA LYS A 87 10.67 -0.63 5.14
C LYS A 87 12.10 -0.45 5.63
N ARG A 88 12.54 -1.37 6.50
CA ARG A 88 13.92 -1.40 7.00
C ARG A 88 14.69 -2.63 6.55
N THR A 89 14.00 -3.62 5.97
CA THR A 89 14.60 -4.88 5.54
C THR A 89 14.30 -5.15 4.08
N GLN A 90 15.03 -6.10 3.48
CA GLN A 90 14.80 -6.49 2.09
C GLN A 90 13.44 -7.15 1.91
N LYS A 91 13.06 -8.03 2.82
CA LYS A 91 11.78 -8.70 2.78
C LYS A 91 10.73 -7.93 3.55
N THR A 92 9.49 -8.04 3.10
CA THR A 92 8.37 -7.51 3.85
C THR A 92 8.15 -8.40 5.08
N PRO A 93 8.22 -7.84 6.30
CA PRO A 93 8.06 -8.66 7.50
C PRO A 93 6.70 -9.35 7.55
N LYS A 94 6.70 -10.57 8.09
CA LYS A 94 5.48 -11.36 8.19
C LYS A 94 4.37 -10.63 8.94
N GLN A 95 4.71 -9.90 10.01
CA GLN A 95 3.72 -9.18 10.81
C GLN A 95 2.99 -8.10 9.99
N GLU A 96 3.68 -7.47 9.04
CA GLU A 96 3.06 -6.48 8.17
C GLU A 96 2.11 -7.14 7.19
N ILE A 97 2.50 -8.29 6.65
CA ILE A 97 1.65 -9.08 5.76
C ILE A 97 0.41 -9.58 6.52
N ASP A 98 0.61 -10.08 7.74
CA ASP A 98 -0.50 -10.60 8.54
C ASP A 98 -1.53 -9.51 8.85
N LEU A 99 -1.06 -8.31 9.16
CA LEU A 99 -1.96 -7.18 9.40
C LEU A 99 -2.77 -6.84 8.15
N ALA A 100 -2.09 -6.76 7.00
CA ALA A 100 -2.76 -6.49 5.73
C ALA A 100 -3.80 -7.57 5.40
N MET A 101 -3.47 -8.83 5.66
CA MET A 101 -4.39 -9.94 5.39
C MET A 101 -5.62 -9.89 6.29
N ARG A 102 -5.46 -9.51 7.55
CA ARG A 102 -6.61 -9.33 8.45
C ARG A 102 -7.55 -8.25 7.92
N ARG A 103 -6.99 -7.13 7.46
CA ARG A 103 -7.78 -6.04 6.89
C ARG A 103 -8.44 -6.44 5.59
N LYS A 104 -7.74 -7.23 4.76
CA LYS A 104 -8.30 -7.74 3.51
C LYS A 104 -9.57 -8.56 3.77
N LYS A 105 -9.58 -9.39 4.80
CA LYS A 105 -10.77 -10.15 5.17
C LYS A 105 -11.95 -9.25 5.50
N GLY A 106 -11.68 -8.11 6.12
CA GLY A 106 -12.72 -7.16 6.49
C GLY A 106 -13.30 -6.38 5.31
N THR A 107 -12.70 -6.48 4.11
CA THR A 107 -13.18 -5.78 2.91
C THR A 107 -14.11 -6.63 2.06
N ALA A 108 -14.22 -7.90 2.37
CA ALA A 108 -15.02 -8.84 1.57
C ALA A 108 -16.53 -8.55 1.63
#